data_abf642c20f15f27a83adfa482df5f25a
#
_entry.id   abf642c20f15f27a83adfa482df5f25a
#
_cell.length_a   1.000
_cell.length_b   1.000
_cell.length_c   1.000
_cell.angle_alpha   90.00
_cell.angle_beta   90.00
_cell.angle_gamma   90.00
#
_symmetry.space_group_name_H-M   'P 1'
#
loop_
_entity.id
_entity.type
_entity.pdbx_description
1 polymer ?
#
loop_
_entity_poly.entity_id
_entity_poly.type
_entity_poly.pdbx_seq_one_letter_code
_entity_poly.pdbx_strand_id
1 'polypeptide(L)'
;MTHFLGGINKNLNLILIIEDKIFFKERRINMKKRILTGLKPTGELTLGNYIGAISQMVELSNDENNEVYLFVADLHALTEYQDPDTLRNRIKKFIAMYIACGIDPEKVVVYIQSDNEYIPMISWILECNTYYGEASRMIQFKEKSKGKENFTVGLLTYPILMAADILYCDSDYVPVGIDQKQHVEIARDIAERFNNKYGETFKLPQPLISKEGIKIKDLKDPSKKMSKSETNPNGAISLFDSPEMVSKKIMGATTDSENLVYFDEENKPGISNLLNIASVISKRTVEDIANEYKNSGYGNFKKYVASLTSNMISDIQTKYNHIISSGKLDEILEKGKENSRKLAYEKMIEMKKKVGLN
;
A
#
# COMPACT_ATOMS: atom_id res chain seq x y z
N MET A 1 37.72 -1.43 54.37
CA MET A 1 37.42 -2.50 53.40
C MET A 1 36.06 -2.32 52.69
N THR A 2 35.17 -1.46 53.15
CA THR A 2 33.81 -1.23 52.60
C THR A 2 33.75 -0.24 51.41
N HIS A 3 34.78 0.58 51.18
CA HIS A 3 34.79 1.53 50.05
C HIS A 3 35.29 0.94 48.71
N PHE A 4 35.94 -0.23 48.71
CA PHE A 4 36.49 -0.87 47.51
C PHE A 4 35.43 -1.73 46.75
N LEU A 5 34.43 -2.27 47.44
CA LEU A 5 33.38 -3.10 46.85
C LEU A 5 32.27 -2.30 46.18
N GLY A 6 32.06 -1.03 46.56
CA GLY A 6 31.07 -0.15 45.93
C GLY A 6 31.44 0.34 44.52
N GLY A 7 32.75 0.43 44.22
CA GLY A 7 33.27 0.85 42.93
C GLY A 7 33.21 -0.24 41.84
N ILE A 8 33.42 -1.50 42.26
CA ILE A 8 33.41 -2.65 41.34
C ILE A 8 31.99 -2.93 40.86
N ASN A 9 30.98 -2.82 41.73
CA ASN A 9 29.57 -3.04 41.34
C ASN A 9 29.02 -1.96 40.42
N LYS A 10 29.45 -0.69 40.56
CA LYS A 10 29.06 0.38 39.63
C LYS A 10 29.67 0.19 38.23
N ASN A 11 30.93 -0.25 38.17
CA ASN A 11 31.60 -0.50 36.88
C ASN A 11 31.04 -1.76 36.18
N LEU A 12 30.68 -2.83 36.91
CA LEU A 12 30.02 -4.00 36.33
C LEU A 12 28.63 -3.65 35.75
N ASN A 13 27.82 -2.88 36.47
CA ASN A 13 26.53 -2.42 35.96
C ASN A 13 26.68 -1.49 34.76
N LEU A 14 27.71 -0.65 34.71
CA LEU A 14 27.98 0.19 33.53
C LEU A 14 28.43 -0.62 32.32
N ILE A 15 29.23 -1.65 32.51
CA ILE A 15 29.68 -2.57 31.46
C ILE A 15 28.50 -3.36 30.92
N LEU A 16 27.63 -3.91 31.76
CA LEU A 16 26.42 -4.63 31.35
C LEU A 16 25.45 -3.73 30.57
N ILE A 17 25.27 -2.48 30.98
CA ILE A 17 24.43 -1.50 30.27
C ILE A 17 25.06 -1.13 28.91
N ILE A 18 26.38 -1.08 28.81
CA ILE A 18 27.09 -0.79 27.57
C ILE A 18 27.03 -2.01 26.63
N GLU A 19 27.26 -3.22 27.17
CA GLU A 19 27.13 -4.47 26.38
C GLU A 19 25.71 -4.69 25.90
N ASP A 20 24.69 -4.46 26.72
CA ASP A 20 23.29 -4.48 26.29
C ASP A 20 23.02 -3.42 25.21
N LYS A 21 23.51 -2.19 25.36
CA LYS A 21 23.34 -1.14 24.33
C LYS A 21 24.07 -1.47 23.03
N ILE A 22 25.27 -2.07 23.09
CA ILE A 22 26.02 -2.51 21.91
C ILE A 22 25.32 -3.70 21.26
N PHE A 23 24.88 -4.69 22.03
CA PHE A 23 24.14 -5.86 21.55
C PHE A 23 22.79 -5.46 20.91
N PHE A 24 22.07 -4.50 21.51
CA PHE A 24 20.86 -3.91 20.92
C PHE A 24 21.17 -3.08 19.67
N LYS A 25 22.31 -2.39 19.62
CA LYS A 25 22.73 -1.61 18.46
C LYS A 25 23.17 -2.50 17.30
N GLU A 26 23.88 -3.59 17.57
CA GLU A 26 24.29 -4.58 16.56
C GLU A 26 23.08 -5.39 16.04
N ARG A 27 22.11 -5.75 16.89
CA ARG A 27 20.83 -6.30 16.45
C ARG A 27 20.03 -5.34 15.56
N ARG A 28 20.05 -4.02 15.86
CA ARG A 28 19.41 -3.00 15.00
C ARG A 28 20.09 -2.88 13.62
N ILE A 29 21.38 -3.12 13.51
CA ILE A 29 22.13 -3.01 12.24
C ILE A 29 21.79 -4.16 11.28
N ASN A 30 21.33 -5.32 11.80
CA ASN A 30 20.96 -6.49 11.01
C ASN A 30 19.44 -6.76 10.91
N MET A 31 18.60 -5.85 11.43
CA MET A 31 17.15 -6.03 11.32
C MET A 31 16.64 -5.52 9.98
N LYS A 32 15.84 -6.34 9.30
CA LYS A 32 15.12 -5.96 8.09
C LYS A 32 14.26 -4.72 8.35
N LYS A 33 14.14 -3.87 7.33
CA LYS A 33 13.25 -2.71 7.38
C LYS A 33 11.81 -3.18 7.29
N ARG A 34 11.00 -2.83 8.25
CA ARG A 34 9.59 -3.21 8.24
C ARG A 34 8.77 -2.21 7.43
N ILE A 35 8.08 -2.73 6.41
CA ILE A 35 7.26 -1.97 5.49
C ILE A 35 5.81 -2.42 5.66
N LEU A 36 4.91 -1.48 5.94
CA LEU A 36 3.48 -1.76 6.02
C LEU A 36 2.74 -1.07 4.88
N THR A 37 1.84 -1.82 4.24
CA THR A 37 0.97 -1.28 3.20
C THR A 37 -0.44 -1.82 3.32
N GLY A 38 -1.42 -0.95 3.21
CA GLY A 38 -2.84 -1.26 3.30
C GLY A 38 -3.56 -1.07 1.98
N LEU A 39 -4.49 -1.97 1.68
CA LEU A 39 -5.27 -2.00 0.46
C LEU A 39 -6.75 -1.86 0.79
N LYS A 40 -7.36 -0.73 0.44
CA LYS A 40 -8.81 -0.58 0.61
C LYS A 40 -9.54 -1.43 -0.44
N PRO A 41 -10.41 -2.39 -0.05
CA PRO A 41 -11.08 -3.30 -0.99
C PRO A 41 -12.28 -2.62 -1.66
N THR A 42 -12.06 -1.45 -2.29
CA THR A 42 -13.09 -0.68 -2.97
C THR A 42 -12.76 -0.51 -4.45
N GLY A 43 -13.77 -0.60 -5.29
CA GLY A 43 -13.60 -0.52 -6.74
C GLY A 43 -13.05 -1.82 -7.36
N GLU A 44 -12.55 -1.73 -8.58
CA GLU A 44 -11.83 -2.80 -9.29
C GLU A 44 -10.39 -2.40 -9.50
N LEU A 45 -9.49 -3.39 -9.45
CA LEU A 45 -8.09 -3.18 -9.75
C LEU A 45 -7.89 -2.97 -11.26
N THR A 46 -7.23 -1.86 -11.60
CA THR A 46 -6.95 -1.49 -12.98
C THR A 46 -5.47 -1.69 -13.32
N LEU A 47 -5.15 -1.66 -14.62
CA LEU A 47 -3.78 -1.61 -15.10
C LEU A 47 -2.98 -0.45 -14.47
N GLY A 48 -3.64 0.69 -14.23
CA GLY A 48 -3.04 1.83 -13.53
C GLY A 48 -2.67 1.53 -12.07
N ASN A 49 -3.45 0.70 -11.36
CA ASN A 49 -3.11 0.23 -10.02
C ASN A 49 -1.94 -0.75 -10.07
N TYR A 50 -1.93 -1.67 -11.04
CA TYR A 50 -0.83 -2.62 -11.23
C TYR A 50 0.49 -1.88 -11.46
N ILE A 51 0.55 -1.00 -12.44
CA ILE A 51 1.79 -0.28 -12.80
C ILE A 51 2.20 0.72 -11.71
N GLY A 52 1.23 1.45 -11.13
CA GLY A 52 1.54 2.54 -10.19
C GLY A 52 1.81 2.12 -8.75
N ALA A 53 1.25 1.00 -8.29
CA ALA A 53 1.35 0.61 -6.89
C ALA A 53 1.77 -0.85 -6.69
N ILE A 54 1.15 -1.80 -7.40
CA ILE A 54 1.38 -3.22 -7.15
C ILE A 54 2.80 -3.62 -7.55
N SER A 55 3.29 -3.16 -8.71
CA SER A 55 4.65 -3.47 -9.18
C SER A 55 5.73 -2.99 -8.21
N GLN A 56 5.57 -1.79 -7.65
CA GLN A 56 6.50 -1.27 -6.63
C GLN A 56 6.48 -2.09 -5.35
N MET A 57 5.30 -2.57 -4.97
CA MET A 57 5.16 -3.42 -3.79
C MET A 57 5.81 -4.78 -4.00
N VAL A 58 5.70 -5.35 -5.21
CA VAL A 58 6.41 -6.57 -5.60
C VAL A 58 7.93 -6.35 -5.52
N GLU A 59 8.44 -5.21 -6.00
CA GLU A 59 9.86 -4.87 -5.88
C GLU A 59 10.30 -4.75 -4.42
N LEU A 60 9.55 -4.02 -3.59
CA LEU A 60 9.86 -3.88 -2.16
C LEU A 60 9.85 -5.24 -1.43
N SER A 61 8.94 -6.14 -1.81
CA SER A 61 8.83 -7.48 -1.19
C SER A 61 9.94 -8.44 -1.63
N ASN A 62 10.58 -8.20 -2.76
CA ASN A 62 11.71 -8.99 -3.23
C ASN A 62 13.07 -8.53 -2.72
N ASP A 63 13.15 -7.34 -2.08
CA ASP A 63 14.36 -6.89 -1.40
C ASP A 63 14.50 -7.64 -0.06
N GLU A 64 15.56 -8.44 0.07
CA GLU A 64 15.83 -9.26 1.27
C GLU A 64 16.06 -8.43 2.54
N ASN A 65 16.34 -7.14 2.40
CA ASN A 65 16.47 -6.20 3.52
C ASN A 65 15.12 -5.73 4.07
N ASN A 66 14.02 -6.09 3.42
CA ASN A 66 12.68 -5.70 3.83
C ASN A 66 11.91 -6.87 4.48
N GLU A 67 11.08 -6.53 5.47
CA GLU A 67 10.03 -7.36 6.03
C GLU A 67 8.70 -6.67 5.70
N VAL A 68 7.92 -7.23 4.77
CA VAL A 68 6.73 -6.56 4.23
C VAL A 68 5.46 -7.14 4.84
N TYR A 69 4.60 -6.24 5.30
CA TYR A 69 3.24 -6.50 5.78
C TYR A 69 2.26 -5.89 4.80
N LEU A 70 1.38 -6.70 4.25
CA LEU A 70 0.32 -6.32 3.32
C LEU A 70 -1.04 -6.67 3.91
N PHE A 71 -1.89 -5.70 4.12
CA PHE A 71 -3.23 -5.98 4.63
C PHE A 71 -4.34 -5.40 3.77
N VAL A 72 -5.49 -6.09 3.79
CA VAL A 72 -6.73 -5.53 3.25
C VAL A 72 -7.41 -4.70 4.32
N ALA A 73 -7.54 -3.41 4.05
CA ALA A 73 -8.08 -2.39 4.94
C ALA A 73 -9.61 -2.38 4.89
N ASP A 74 -10.24 -3.48 5.33
CA ASP A 74 -11.68 -3.66 5.29
C ASP A 74 -12.41 -2.83 6.35
N LEU A 75 -11.81 -2.62 7.53
CA LEU A 75 -12.36 -1.68 8.52
C LEU A 75 -12.40 -0.25 7.97
N HIS A 76 -11.37 0.16 7.22
CA HIS A 76 -11.37 1.47 6.54
C HIS A 76 -12.44 1.55 5.45
N ALA A 77 -12.83 0.44 4.85
CA ALA A 77 -13.91 0.43 3.86
C ALA A 77 -15.26 0.83 4.47
N LEU A 78 -15.49 0.53 5.76
CA LEU A 78 -16.73 0.84 6.48
C LEU A 78 -16.96 2.34 6.71
N THR A 79 -15.98 3.20 6.45
CA THR A 79 -16.18 4.66 6.49
C THR A 79 -17.20 5.15 5.45
N GLU A 80 -17.52 4.31 4.48
CA GLU A 80 -18.56 4.47 3.48
C GLU A 80 -19.42 3.20 3.47
N TYR A 81 -20.70 3.32 3.11
CA TYR A 81 -21.57 2.14 3.04
C TYR A 81 -21.00 1.10 2.08
N GLN A 82 -20.94 -0.15 2.52
CA GLN A 82 -20.58 -1.31 1.73
C GLN A 82 -21.70 -2.34 1.82
N ASP A 83 -22.09 -2.88 0.68
CA ASP A 83 -22.94 -4.08 0.69
C ASP A 83 -22.13 -5.25 1.26
N PRO A 84 -22.66 -5.98 2.28
CA PRO A 84 -21.88 -6.98 3.02
C PRO A 84 -21.35 -8.13 2.15
N ASP A 85 -22.15 -8.62 1.19
CA ASP A 85 -21.74 -9.73 0.35
C ASP A 85 -20.71 -9.28 -0.69
N THR A 86 -20.90 -8.09 -1.21
CA THR A 86 -19.92 -7.45 -2.12
C THR A 86 -18.58 -7.22 -1.43
N LEU A 87 -18.59 -6.70 -0.20
CA LEU A 87 -17.35 -6.47 0.58
C LEU A 87 -16.62 -7.78 0.85
N ARG A 88 -17.34 -8.80 1.36
CA ARG A 88 -16.77 -10.12 1.67
C ARG A 88 -16.12 -10.76 0.45
N ASN A 89 -16.79 -10.71 -0.69
CA ASN A 89 -16.27 -11.24 -1.94
C ASN A 89 -15.05 -10.44 -2.46
N ARG A 90 -15.07 -9.11 -2.30
CA ARG A 90 -13.96 -8.25 -2.73
C ARG A 90 -12.69 -8.50 -1.94
N ILE A 91 -12.76 -8.68 -0.63
CA ILE A 91 -11.59 -8.91 0.22
C ILE A 91 -10.74 -10.07 -0.33
N LYS A 92 -11.36 -11.26 -0.52
CA LYS A 92 -10.66 -12.44 -1.06
C LYS A 92 -10.13 -12.20 -2.48
N LYS A 93 -10.93 -11.59 -3.35
CA LYS A 93 -10.52 -11.27 -4.74
C LYS A 93 -9.33 -10.32 -4.81
N PHE A 94 -9.29 -9.31 -3.94
CA PHE A 94 -8.16 -8.37 -3.89
C PHE A 94 -6.87 -9.08 -3.52
N ILE A 95 -6.86 -9.86 -2.44
CA ILE A 95 -5.67 -10.59 -1.99
C ILE A 95 -5.19 -11.56 -3.08
N ALA A 96 -6.10 -12.37 -3.63
CA ALA A 96 -5.76 -13.31 -4.70
C ALA A 96 -5.15 -12.59 -5.92
N MET A 97 -5.68 -11.41 -6.27
CA MET A 97 -5.16 -10.62 -7.39
C MET A 97 -3.77 -10.06 -7.09
N TYR A 98 -3.49 -9.58 -5.86
CA TYR A 98 -2.16 -9.11 -5.48
C TYR A 98 -1.11 -10.23 -5.53
N ILE A 99 -1.46 -11.42 -5.04
CA ILE A 99 -0.60 -12.60 -5.14
C ILE A 99 -0.38 -12.98 -6.62
N ALA A 100 -1.43 -12.97 -7.44
CA ALA A 100 -1.34 -13.24 -8.87
C ALA A 100 -0.46 -12.22 -9.61
N CYS A 101 -0.44 -10.97 -9.16
CA CYS A 101 0.42 -9.91 -9.68
C CYS A 101 1.90 -10.05 -9.27
N GLY A 102 2.24 -10.99 -8.38
CA GLY A 102 3.62 -11.31 -8.04
C GLY A 102 4.01 -11.11 -6.57
N ILE A 103 3.07 -10.78 -5.68
CA ILE A 103 3.32 -10.81 -4.23
C ILE A 103 3.54 -12.26 -3.81
N ASP A 104 4.70 -12.54 -3.23
CA ASP A 104 5.05 -13.87 -2.72
C ASP A 104 4.60 -14.00 -1.24
N PRO A 105 3.58 -14.81 -0.94
CA PRO A 105 3.06 -14.95 0.43
C PRO A 105 4.03 -15.68 1.38
N GLU A 106 5.10 -16.28 0.88
CA GLU A 106 6.16 -16.83 1.75
C GLU A 106 7.14 -15.75 2.23
N LYS A 107 7.19 -14.60 1.53
CA LYS A 107 8.05 -13.47 1.87
C LYS A 107 7.29 -12.33 2.55
N VAL A 108 5.98 -12.24 2.30
CA VAL A 108 5.11 -11.15 2.74
C VAL A 108 4.07 -11.67 3.72
N VAL A 109 3.89 -10.99 4.85
CA VAL A 109 2.78 -11.28 5.76
C VAL A 109 1.51 -10.66 5.18
N VAL A 110 0.61 -11.51 4.67
CA VAL A 110 -0.64 -11.08 4.02
C VAL A 110 -1.82 -11.38 4.95
N TYR A 111 -2.60 -10.37 5.36
CA TYR A 111 -3.70 -10.56 6.29
C TYR A 111 -4.89 -9.60 6.01
N ILE A 112 -6.03 -9.88 6.66
CA ILE A 112 -7.22 -9.02 6.67
C ILE A 112 -7.20 -8.20 7.96
N GLN A 113 -7.41 -6.89 7.87
CA GLN A 113 -7.33 -5.98 9.02
C GLN A 113 -8.30 -6.39 10.13
N SER A 114 -9.55 -6.72 9.79
CA SER A 114 -10.58 -7.11 10.76
C SER A 114 -10.32 -8.44 11.47
N ASP A 115 -9.43 -9.29 10.94
CA ASP A 115 -9.01 -10.53 11.59
C ASP A 115 -8.06 -10.28 12.77
N ASN A 116 -7.60 -9.03 12.96
CA ASN A 116 -6.75 -8.62 14.05
C ASN A 116 -7.55 -7.79 15.07
N GLU A 117 -8.19 -8.45 16.03
CA GLU A 117 -9.07 -7.85 17.03
C GLU A 117 -8.38 -6.89 18.00
N TYR A 118 -7.05 -6.83 18.01
CA TYR A 118 -6.28 -5.94 18.89
C TYR A 118 -6.12 -4.54 18.34
N ILE A 119 -6.21 -4.36 17.03
CA ILE A 119 -6.08 -3.04 16.36
C ILE A 119 -7.12 -2.03 16.87
N PRO A 120 -8.41 -2.36 17.02
CA PRO A 120 -9.38 -1.42 17.57
C PRO A 120 -9.07 -0.95 19.01
N MET A 121 -8.51 -1.80 19.86
CA MET A 121 -8.07 -1.40 21.20
C MET A 121 -6.86 -0.46 21.14
N ILE A 122 -5.90 -0.75 20.27
CA ILE A 122 -4.76 0.14 20.01
C ILE A 122 -5.26 1.49 19.51
N SER A 123 -6.18 1.48 18.53
CA SER A 123 -6.81 2.70 17.99
C SER A 123 -7.47 3.53 19.08
N TRP A 124 -8.25 2.90 19.96
CA TRP A 124 -8.88 3.60 21.08
C TRP A 124 -7.89 4.32 22.00
N ILE A 125 -6.80 3.65 22.37
CA ILE A 125 -5.75 4.24 23.22
C ILE A 125 -5.08 5.43 22.49
N LEU A 126 -4.87 5.31 21.16
CA LEU A 126 -4.31 6.39 20.36
C LEU A 126 -5.30 7.56 20.17
N GLU A 127 -6.61 7.26 20.01
CA GLU A 127 -7.67 8.27 19.96
C GLU A 127 -7.70 9.13 21.23
N CYS A 128 -7.52 8.50 22.40
CA CYS A 128 -7.41 9.21 23.69
C CYS A 128 -6.14 10.07 23.80
N ASN A 129 -5.19 9.92 22.89
CA ASN A 129 -3.96 10.72 22.79
C ASN A 129 -3.93 11.62 21.54
N THR A 130 -5.05 11.75 20.82
CA THR A 130 -5.17 12.59 19.61
C THR A 130 -6.09 13.76 19.89
N TYR A 131 -5.72 14.95 19.46
CA TYR A 131 -6.56 16.14 19.65
C TYR A 131 -7.59 16.25 18.51
N TYR A 132 -8.83 16.61 18.86
CA TYR A 132 -9.90 16.88 17.90
C TYR A 132 -9.46 17.84 16.77
N GLY A 133 -8.72 18.90 17.13
CA GLY A 133 -8.25 19.88 16.15
C GLY A 133 -7.26 19.30 15.13
N GLU A 134 -6.52 18.24 15.45
CA GLU A 134 -5.62 17.55 14.52
C GLU A 134 -6.43 16.70 13.55
N ALA A 135 -7.32 15.84 14.07
CA ALA A 135 -8.17 14.99 13.26
C ALA A 135 -9.08 15.79 12.31
N SER A 136 -9.69 16.87 12.81
CA SER A 136 -10.60 17.71 12.00
C SER A 136 -9.89 18.57 10.93
N ARG A 137 -8.56 18.76 11.03
CA ARG A 137 -7.77 19.48 10.03
C ARG A 137 -7.24 18.59 8.91
N MET A 138 -7.41 17.26 9.00
CA MET A 138 -6.99 16.34 7.94
C MET A 138 -7.62 16.70 6.60
N ILE A 139 -6.78 16.77 5.54
CA ILE A 139 -7.22 17.15 4.19
C ILE A 139 -8.31 16.21 3.68
N GLN A 140 -8.10 14.93 3.80
CA GLN A 140 -9.06 13.90 3.37
C GLN A 140 -10.40 13.98 4.13
N PHE A 141 -10.37 14.33 5.43
CA PHE A 141 -11.59 14.55 6.18
C PHE A 141 -12.36 15.75 5.63
N LYS A 142 -11.68 16.89 5.40
CA LYS A 142 -12.29 18.09 4.85
C LYS A 142 -12.89 17.87 3.46
N GLU A 143 -12.16 17.15 2.59
CA GLU A 143 -12.63 16.86 1.23
C GLU A 143 -13.86 15.96 1.24
N LYS A 144 -13.84 14.88 2.02
CA LYS A 144 -14.93 13.90 2.06
C LYS A 144 -16.17 14.36 2.82
N SER A 145 -16.03 15.28 3.79
CA SER A 145 -17.14 15.87 4.53
C SER A 145 -17.73 17.11 3.83
N LYS A 146 -17.02 17.70 2.87
CA LYS A 146 -17.45 18.92 2.17
C LYS A 146 -18.82 18.74 1.50
N GLY A 147 -19.75 19.63 1.84
CA GLY A 147 -21.10 19.62 1.27
C GLY A 147 -22.03 18.54 1.80
N LYS A 148 -21.60 17.76 2.79
CA LYS A 148 -22.45 16.77 3.46
C LYS A 148 -22.98 17.33 4.77
N GLU A 149 -24.29 17.27 4.97
CA GLU A 149 -24.91 17.65 6.27
C GLU A 149 -24.56 16.63 7.36
N ASN A 150 -24.43 15.33 6.97
CA ASN A 150 -24.14 14.25 7.89
C ASN A 150 -22.96 13.42 7.41
N PHE A 151 -22.04 13.15 8.31
CA PHE A 151 -20.93 12.24 8.12
C PHE A 151 -20.69 11.42 9.40
N THR A 152 -20.14 10.22 9.26
CA THR A 152 -19.92 9.32 10.40
C THR A 152 -18.71 9.76 11.21
N VAL A 153 -18.72 9.44 12.52
CA VAL A 153 -17.53 9.62 13.39
C VAL A 153 -16.33 8.86 12.83
N GLY A 154 -16.54 7.67 12.24
CA GLY A 154 -15.48 6.90 11.59
C GLY A 154 -14.77 7.66 10.47
N LEU A 155 -15.43 8.59 9.76
CA LEU A 155 -14.78 9.45 8.78
C LEU A 155 -13.82 10.46 9.43
N LEU A 156 -14.08 10.87 10.67
CA LEU A 156 -13.18 11.74 11.44
C LEU A 156 -12.02 10.97 12.04
N THR A 157 -12.26 9.74 12.54
CA THR A 157 -11.30 8.99 13.36
C THR A 157 -10.50 7.93 12.58
N TYR A 158 -10.85 7.61 11.31
CA TYR A 158 -10.10 6.62 10.54
C TYR A 158 -8.60 6.92 10.39
N PRO A 159 -8.10 8.19 10.42
CA PRO A 159 -6.65 8.43 10.41
C PRO A 159 -5.94 7.89 11.66
N ILE A 160 -6.65 7.81 12.79
CA ILE A 160 -6.12 7.25 14.03
C ILE A 160 -6.13 5.71 13.96
N LEU A 161 -7.15 5.11 13.35
CA LEU A 161 -7.16 3.69 13.03
C LEU A 161 -5.98 3.33 12.11
N MET A 162 -5.70 4.16 11.08
CA MET A 162 -4.52 3.98 10.23
C MET A 162 -3.21 4.14 11.04
N ALA A 163 -3.16 5.07 11.99
CA ALA A 163 -2.02 5.18 12.90
C ALA A 163 -1.85 3.90 13.74
N ALA A 164 -2.95 3.28 14.19
CA ALA A 164 -2.89 1.99 14.89
C ALA A 164 -2.32 0.88 14.00
N ASP A 165 -2.75 0.78 12.74
CA ASP A 165 -2.20 -0.17 11.77
C ASP A 165 -0.69 0.01 11.58
N ILE A 166 -0.21 1.24 11.52
CA ILE A 166 1.20 1.57 11.31
C ILE A 166 2.04 1.29 12.55
N LEU A 167 1.52 1.67 13.73
CA LEU A 167 2.31 1.70 14.97
C LEU A 167 2.37 0.35 15.68
N TYR A 168 1.36 -0.52 15.52
CA TYR A 168 1.38 -1.81 16.22
C TYR A 168 2.55 -2.70 15.78
N CYS A 169 2.94 -2.61 14.52
CA CYS A 169 4.01 -3.44 13.96
C CYS A 169 5.38 -2.73 13.91
N ASP A 170 5.50 -1.54 14.52
CA ASP A 170 6.74 -0.75 14.50
C ASP A 170 7.31 -0.55 13.09
N SER A 171 6.46 -0.14 12.15
CA SER A 171 6.84 0.07 10.75
C SER A 171 7.94 1.12 10.60
N ASP A 172 8.97 0.81 9.81
CA ASP A 172 9.99 1.79 9.41
C ASP A 172 9.45 2.70 8.31
N TYR A 173 8.78 2.10 7.32
CA TYR A 173 8.29 2.80 6.14
C TYR A 173 6.86 2.41 5.79
N VAL A 174 6.12 3.39 5.32
CA VAL A 174 4.75 3.22 4.81
C VAL A 174 4.69 3.77 3.39
N PRO A 175 4.63 2.91 2.36
CA PRO A 175 4.46 3.33 0.97
C PRO A 175 3.12 4.02 0.79
N VAL A 176 3.14 5.30 0.45
CA VAL A 176 1.93 6.12 0.28
C VAL A 176 2.06 7.08 -0.89
N GLY A 177 0.93 7.40 -1.51
CA GLY A 177 0.83 8.54 -2.40
C GLY A 177 0.99 9.87 -1.65
N ILE A 178 1.29 10.93 -2.36
CA ILE A 178 1.49 12.27 -1.78
C ILE A 178 0.25 12.76 -1.00
N ASP A 179 -0.95 12.39 -1.44
CA ASP A 179 -2.23 12.69 -0.80
C ASP A 179 -2.42 11.97 0.54
N GLN A 180 -1.70 10.86 0.77
CA GLN A 180 -1.75 10.08 2.01
C GLN A 180 -0.58 10.38 2.96
N LYS A 181 0.37 11.24 2.56
CA LYS A 181 1.53 11.61 3.38
C LYS A 181 1.11 12.14 4.75
N GLN A 182 0.05 12.97 4.80
CA GLN A 182 -0.47 13.54 6.03
C GLN A 182 -0.94 12.47 7.04
N HIS A 183 -1.39 11.29 6.59
CA HIS A 183 -1.78 10.20 7.49
C HIS A 183 -0.57 9.58 8.19
N VAL A 184 0.58 9.50 7.51
CA VAL A 184 1.81 9.02 8.16
C VAL A 184 2.35 10.10 9.12
N GLU A 185 2.20 11.38 8.78
CA GLU A 185 2.59 12.49 9.65
C GLU A 185 1.78 12.51 10.95
N ILE A 186 0.46 12.37 10.91
CA ILE A 186 -0.36 12.29 12.14
C ILE A 186 -0.02 11.04 12.96
N ALA A 187 0.29 9.90 12.34
CA ALA A 187 0.74 8.72 13.06
C ALA A 187 2.07 8.98 13.81
N ARG A 188 2.99 9.73 13.21
CA ARG A 188 4.24 10.15 13.86
C ARG A 188 3.98 11.08 15.05
N ASP A 189 3.13 12.09 14.87
CA ASP A 189 2.80 13.06 15.92
C ASP A 189 2.17 12.37 17.14
N ILE A 190 1.27 11.42 16.90
CA ILE A 190 0.64 10.60 17.95
C ILE A 190 1.67 9.73 18.64
N ALA A 191 2.55 9.05 17.89
CA ALA A 191 3.60 8.20 18.43
C ALA A 191 4.59 8.99 19.28
N GLU A 192 5.06 10.14 18.82
CA GLU A 192 5.97 11.02 19.55
C GLU A 192 5.34 11.52 20.84
N ARG A 193 4.08 11.97 20.79
CA ARG A 193 3.32 12.42 21.98
C ARG A 193 3.16 11.29 22.99
N PHE A 194 2.82 10.09 22.54
CA PHE A 194 2.68 8.93 23.40
C PHE A 194 4.01 8.58 24.06
N ASN A 195 5.09 8.52 23.28
CA ASN A 195 6.43 8.23 23.77
C ASN A 195 6.88 9.27 24.83
N ASN A 196 6.62 10.55 24.60
CA ASN A 196 6.96 11.62 25.54
C ASN A 196 6.15 11.53 26.84
N LYS A 197 4.89 11.09 26.78
CA LYS A 197 4.00 11.03 27.93
C LYS A 197 4.15 9.76 28.77
N TYR A 198 4.35 8.61 28.09
CA TYR A 198 4.31 7.29 28.71
C TYR A 198 5.63 6.50 28.61
N GLY A 199 6.65 7.09 27.99
CA GLY A 199 7.94 6.45 27.72
C GLY A 199 7.99 5.75 26.36
N GLU A 200 9.20 5.54 25.85
CA GLU A 200 9.47 4.99 24.50
C GLU A 200 8.68 3.68 24.28
N THR A 201 7.78 3.71 23.31
CA THR A 201 6.83 2.63 22.98
C THR A 201 6.78 2.36 21.48
N PHE A 202 6.74 3.43 20.69
CA PHE A 202 6.57 3.36 19.25
C PHE A 202 7.81 3.81 18.51
N LYS A 203 8.14 3.10 17.44
CA LYS A 203 9.03 3.58 16.40
C LYS A 203 8.32 4.64 15.57
N LEU A 204 9.06 5.68 15.15
CA LEU A 204 8.47 6.75 14.34
C LEU A 204 8.51 6.36 12.86
N PRO A 205 7.36 6.08 12.22
CA PRO A 205 7.30 5.64 10.83
C PRO A 205 7.69 6.76 9.87
N GLN A 206 8.17 6.40 8.68
CA GLN A 206 8.46 7.37 7.63
C GLN A 206 7.61 7.09 6.38
N PRO A 207 7.04 8.12 5.74
CA PRO A 207 6.37 7.93 4.48
C PRO A 207 7.41 7.57 3.40
N LEU A 208 7.19 6.46 2.72
CA LEU A 208 7.92 6.10 1.52
C LEU A 208 7.12 6.63 0.32
N ILE A 209 7.40 7.88 -0.03
CA ILE A 209 6.78 8.46 -1.22
C ILE A 209 7.40 7.77 -2.42
N SER A 210 6.58 7.07 -3.18
CA SER A 210 7.03 6.51 -4.46
C SER A 210 7.66 7.65 -5.25
N LYS A 211 8.91 7.46 -5.70
CA LYS A 211 9.43 8.29 -6.80
C LYS A 211 8.31 8.29 -7.83
N GLU A 212 7.97 9.44 -8.41
CA GLU A 212 6.85 9.55 -9.34
C GLU A 212 6.89 8.38 -10.33
N GLY A 213 6.20 7.30 -9.98
CA GLY A 213 6.05 6.15 -10.86
C GLY A 213 5.27 6.61 -12.07
N ILE A 214 5.48 5.95 -13.18
CA ILE A 214 4.77 6.22 -14.43
C ILE A 214 3.27 6.25 -14.12
N LYS A 215 2.67 7.45 -14.21
CA LYS A 215 1.23 7.64 -13.96
C LYS A 215 0.46 7.24 -15.22
N ILE A 216 -0.13 6.06 -15.22
CA ILE A 216 -0.97 5.64 -16.33
C ILE A 216 -2.24 6.50 -16.37
N LYS A 217 -2.49 7.05 -17.54
CA LYS A 217 -3.63 7.93 -17.85
C LYS A 217 -4.81 7.15 -18.39
N ASP A 218 -6.00 7.74 -18.29
CA ASP A 218 -7.21 7.22 -18.89
C ASP A 218 -7.03 7.12 -20.42
N LEU A 219 -7.50 6.02 -21.03
CA LEU A 219 -7.30 5.79 -22.46
C LEU A 219 -8.16 6.69 -23.35
N LYS A 220 -9.24 7.24 -22.81
CA LYS A 220 -10.15 8.13 -23.53
C LYS A 220 -9.92 9.60 -23.23
N ASP A 221 -9.45 9.88 -22.01
CA ASP A 221 -9.11 11.23 -21.55
C ASP A 221 -7.73 11.22 -20.89
N PRO A 222 -6.64 11.33 -21.67
CA PRO A 222 -5.28 11.27 -21.15
C PRO A 222 -4.89 12.43 -20.21
N SER A 223 -5.76 13.40 -19.99
CA SER A 223 -5.57 14.44 -18.97
C SER A 223 -5.81 13.91 -17.54
N LYS A 224 -6.55 12.78 -17.41
CA LYS A 224 -6.93 12.16 -16.15
C LYS A 224 -6.10 10.91 -15.87
N LYS A 225 -5.93 10.58 -14.59
CA LYS A 225 -5.33 9.31 -14.17
C LYS A 225 -6.31 8.16 -14.51
N MET A 226 -5.77 7.00 -14.95
CA MET A 226 -6.59 5.81 -15.14
C MET A 226 -7.22 5.40 -13.82
N SER A 227 -8.52 5.50 -13.75
CA SER A 227 -9.35 5.03 -12.64
C SER A 227 -10.63 4.43 -13.22
N LYS A 228 -11.23 3.47 -12.50
CA LYS A 228 -12.55 3.00 -12.89
C LYS A 228 -13.53 4.14 -12.71
N SER A 229 -14.05 4.69 -13.80
CA SER A 229 -15.12 5.67 -13.79
C SER A 229 -16.40 5.04 -14.31
N GLU A 230 -17.52 5.31 -13.67
CA GLU A 230 -18.83 4.86 -14.15
C GLU A 230 -19.23 5.56 -15.45
N THR A 231 -18.62 6.71 -15.73
CA THR A 231 -18.96 7.55 -16.90
C THR A 231 -18.32 7.09 -18.21
N ASN A 232 -17.16 6.40 -18.16
CA ASN A 232 -16.53 5.86 -19.37
C ASN A 232 -15.78 4.55 -19.08
N PRO A 233 -16.44 3.41 -19.20
CA PRO A 233 -15.83 2.09 -18.94
C PRO A 233 -14.69 1.73 -19.90
N ASN A 234 -14.55 2.43 -21.05
CA ASN A 234 -13.47 2.21 -22.02
C ASN A 234 -12.20 3.03 -21.71
N GLY A 235 -12.23 3.90 -20.71
CA GLY A 235 -11.07 4.69 -20.30
C GLY A 235 -10.08 3.95 -19.43
N ALA A 236 -10.52 2.89 -18.73
CA ALA A 236 -9.70 2.09 -17.84
C ALA A 236 -9.69 0.62 -18.22
N ILE A 237 -8.54 -0.02 -18.10
CA ILE A 237 -8.37 -1.47 -18.24
C ILE A 237 -8.45 -2.09 -16.85
N SER A 238 -9.46 -2.96 -16.63
CA SER A 238 -9.57 -3.80 -15.44
C SER A 238 -8.60 -4.98 -15.55
N LEU A 239 -8.01 -5.41 -14.43
CA LEU A 239 -7.25 -6.67 -14.40
C LEU A 239 -8.14 -7.91 -14.60
N PHE A 240 -9.47 -7.73 -14.62
CA PHE A 240 -10.46 -8.77 -14.92
C PHE A 240 -11.04 -8.66 -16.36
N ASP A 241 -10.60 -7.69 -17.16
CA ASP A 241 -11.03 -7.60 -18.57
C ASP A 241 -10.54 -8.82 -19.37
N SER A 242 -11.37 -9.32 -20.30
CA SER A 242 -10.91 -10.35 -21.23
C SER A 242 -9.83 -9.81 -22.19
N PRO A 243 -8.96 -10.66 -22.74
CA PRO A 243 -7.96 -10.24 -23.73
C PRO A 243 -8.54 -9.43 -24.89
N GLU A 244 -9.74 -9.80 -25.37
CA GLU A 244 -10.47 -9.11 -26.42
C GLU A 244 -10.91 -7.71 -25.98
N MET A 245 -11.38 -7.58 -24.73
CA MET A 245 -11.78 -6.30 -24.16
C MET A 245 -10.58 -5.37 -23.97
N VAL A 246 -9.46 -5.90 -23.48
CA VAL A 246 -8.18 -5.16 -23.35
C VAL A 246 -7.75 -4.64 -24.72
N SER A 247 -7.73 -5.51 -25.73
CA SER A 247 -7.37 -5.14 -27.09
C SER A 247 -8.29 -4.05 -27.65
N LYS A 248 -9.61 -4.20 -27.49
CA LYS A 248 -10.61 -3.21 -27.92
C LYS A 248 -10.39 -1.86 -27.26
N LYS A 249 -10.11 -1.82 -25.96
CA LYS A 249 -9.87 -0.58 -25.20
C LYS A 249 -8.61 0.13 -25.70
N ILE A 250 -7.50 -0.61 -25.88
CA ILE A 250 -6.23 -0.03 -26.38
C ILE A 250 -6.35 0.44 -27.83
N MET A 251 -6.95 -0.36 -28.70
CA MET A 251 -7.17 0.05 -30.09
C MET A 251 -8.02 1.31 -30.17
N GLY A 252 -8.99 1.46 -29.28
CA GLY A 252 -9.83 2.64 -29.17
C GLY A 252 -9.28 3.79 -28.35
N ALA A 253 -8.03 3.73 -27.85
CA ALA A 253 -7.42 4.81 -27.08
C ALA A 253 -7.33 6.11 -27.91
N THR A 254 -7.54 7.24 -27.25
CA THR A 254 -7.44 8.56 -27.88
C THR A 254 -5.99 8.85 -28.28
N THR A 255 -5.80 9.32 -29.52
CA THR A 255 -4.51 9.74 -30.07
C THR A 255 -4.71 10.97 -30.96
N ASP A 256 -3.66 11.73 -31.19
CA ASP A 256 -3.63 12.83 -32.14
C ASP A 256 -3.74 12.34 -33.60
N SER A 257 -3.70 13.27 -34.57
CA SER A 257 -3.83 12.99 -36.00
C SER A 257 -2.51 12.85 -36.75
N GLU A 258 -1.36 13.03 -36.11
CA GLU A 258 -0.04 13.07 -36.75
C GLU A 258 0.43 11.70 -37.27
N ASN A 259 -0.05 10.62 -36.62
CA ASN A 259 0.29 9.23 -36.94
C ASN A 259 1.78 8.86 -36.79
N LEU A 260 2.55 9.64 -36.03
CA LEU A 260 3.96 9.39 -35.68
C LEU A 260 4.10 9.00 -34.20
N VAL A 261 4.84 7.93 -33.92
CA VAL A 261 5.05 7.44 -32.57
C VAL A 261 6.32 8.05 -31.99
N TYR A 262 6.17 8.97 -31.05
CA TYR A 262 7.23 9.51 -30.19
C TYR A 262 6.67 10.01 -28.87
N PHE A 263 7.52 10.16 -27.87
CA PHE A 263 7.12 10.57 -26.52
C PHE A 263 7.07 12.08 -26.42
N ASP A 264 5.90 12.61 -26.09
CA ASP A 264 5.64 14.01 -25.78
C ASP A 264 4.37 14.08 -24.94
N GLU A 265 4.50 14.28 -23.65
CA GLU A 265 3.35 14.28 -22.72
C GLU A 265 2.42 15.47 -22.93
N GLU A 266 2.92 16.58 -23.46
CA GLU A 266 2.16 17.81 -23.68
C GLU A 266 1.34 17.74 -24.98
N ASN A 267 1.99 17.36 -26.08
CA ASN A 267 1.37 17.40 -27.40
C ASN A 267 0.78 16.06 -27.83
N LYS A 268 1.30 14.93 -27.28
CA LYS A 268 0.90 13.56 -27.61
C LYS A 268 0.56 12.73 -26.35
N PRO A 269 -0.30 13.22 -25.44
CA PRO A 269 -0.52 12.57 -24.17
C PRO A 269 -1.04 11.14 -24.31
N GLY A 270 -1.87 10.83 -25.33
CA GLY A 270 -2.39 9.50 -25.59
C GLY A 270 -1.31 8.50 -26.04
N ILE A 271 -0.45 8.89 -26.98
CA ILE A 271 0.68 8.05 -27.44
C ILE A 271 1.72 7.89 -26.34
N SER A 272 2.05 8.95 -25.63
CA SER A 272 2.98 8.90 -24.47
C SER A 272 2.48 7.97 -23.38
N ASN A 273 1.17 7.95 -23.12
CA ASN A 273 0.56 7.00 -22.19
C ASN A 273 0.69 5.55 -22.66
N LEU A 274 0.46 5.26 -23.94
CA LEU A 274 0.65 3.92 -24.51
C LEU A 274 2.13 3.49 -24.51
N LEU A 275 3.06 4.40 -24.76
CA LEU A 275 4.50 4.16 -24.63
C LEU A 275 4.89 3.82 -23.19
N ASN A 276 4.34 4.54 -22.23
CA ASN A 276 4.54 4.25 -20.80
C ASN A 276 4.01 2.86 -20.42
N ILE A 277 2.83 2.48 -20.86
CA ILE A 277 2.27 1.14 -20.64
C ILE A 277 3.19 0.07 -21.24
N ALA A 278 3.59 0.25 -22.51
CA ALA A 278 4.47 -0.70 -23.20
C ALA A 278 5.84 -0.81 -22.51
N SER A 279 6.44 0.31 -22.11
CA SER A 279 7.74 0.34 -21.43
C SER A 279 7.73 -0.47 -20.13
N VAL A 280 6.75 -0.24 -19.26
CA VAL A 280 6.65 -0.94 -17.98
C VAL A 280 6.45 -2.44 -18.17
N ILE A 281 5.55 -2.83 -19.07
CA ILE A 281 5.22 -4.26 -19.27
C ILE A 281 6.37 -4.99 -19.95
N SER A 282 7.01 -4.39 -20.97
CA SER A 282 8.13 -5.01 -21.70
C SER A 282 9.49 -4.87 -21.03
N LYS A 283 9.60 -4.03 -19.99
CA LYS A 283 10.87 -3.64 -19.33
C LYS A 283 11.88 -3.04 -20.30
N ARG A 284 11.41 -2.37 -21.35
CA ARG A 284 12.21 -1.63 -22.33
C ARG A 284 12.07 -0.13 -22.09
N THR A 285 13.05 0.65 -22.54
CA THR A 285 12.94 2.10 -22.44
C THR A 285 11.86 2.66 -23.37
N VAL A 286 11.29 3.79 -23.01
CA VAL A 286 10.32 4.51 -23.84
C VAL A 286 10.94 4.88 -25.19
N GLU A 287 12.21 5.30 -25.18
CA GLU A 287 12.98 5.69 -26.36
C GLU A 287 13.16 4.52 -27.35
N ASP A 288 13.53 3.33 -26.86
CA ASP A 288 13.70 2.15 -27.70
C ASP A 288 12.41 1.77 -28.43
N ILE A 289 11.28 1.77 -27.69
CA ILE A 289 9.97 1.46 -28.24
C ILE A 289 9.54 2.54 -29.23
N ALA A 290 9.70 3.80 -28.87
CA ALA A 290 9.35 4.93 -29.75
C ALA A 290 10.15 4.88 -31.06
N ASN A 291 11.45 4.60 -31.00
CA ASN A 291 12.31 4.49 -32.20
C ASN A 291 11.88 3.32 -33.10
N GLU A 292 11.55 2.15 -32.52
CA GLU A 292 11.11 0.98 -33.27
C GLU A 292 9.79 1.24 -34.02
N TYR A 293 8.85 1.97 -33.38
CA TYR A 293 7.53 2.22 -33.95
C TYR A 293 7.36 3.59 -34.61
N LYS A 294 8.42 4.40 -34.68
CA LYS A 294 8.39 5.79 -35.15
C LYS A 294 7.57 6.00 -36.43
N ASN A 295 7.79 5.14 -37.42
CA ASN A 295 7.17 5.22 -38.77
C ASN A 295 6.14 4.12 -39.02
N SER A 296 5.74 3.35 -38.00
CA SER A 296 4.83 2.20 -38.16
C SER A 296 3.35 2.59 -38.22
N GLY A 297 3.04 3.83 -37.87
CA GLY A 297 1.68 4.32 -37.66
C GLY A 297 1.00 3.82 -36.39
N TYR A 298 0.00 4.55 -35.91
CA TYR A 298 -0.68 4.25 -34.65
C TYR A 298 -1.36 2.89 -34.61
N GLY A 299 -1.88 2.40 -35.77
CA GLY A 299 -2.53 1.11 -35.84
C GLY A 299 -1.61 -0.04 -35.44
N ASN A 300 -0.39 -0.07 -35.96
CA ASN A 300 0.59 -1.12 -35.65
C ASN A 300 1.13 -0.98 -34.22
N PHE A 301 1.42 0.23 -33.77
CA PHE A 301 1.84 0.48 -32.40
C PHE A 301 0.78 0.07 -31.38
N LYS A 302 -0.48 0.45 -31.59
CA LYS A 302 -1.60 0.02 -30.71
C LYS A 302 -1.79 -1.48 -30.70
N LYS A 303 -1.62 -2.19 -31.83
CA LYS A 303 -1.66 -3.66 -31.88
C LYS A 303 -0.57 -4.28 -31.01
N TYR A 304 0.65 -3.74 -31.05
CA TYR A 304 1.75 -4.17 -30.19
C TYR A 304 1.41 -4.00 -28.71
N VAL A 305 0.98 -2.79 -28.32
CA VAL A 305 0.61 -2.50 -26.92
C VAL A 305 -0.55 -3.38 -26.46
N ALA A 306 -1.55 -3.60 -27.34
CA ALA A 306 -2.70 -4.46 -27.05
C ALA A 306 -2.30 -5.90 -26.82
N SER A 307 -1.45 -6.48 -27.68
CA SER A 307 -0.94 -7.83 -27.53
C SER A 307 -0.15 -7.99 -26.23
N LEU A 308 0.77 -7.06 -25.96
CA LEU A 308 1.61 -7.06 -24.76
C LEU A 308 0.77 -7.01 -23.47
N THR A 309 -0.21 -6.10 -23.43
CA THR A 309 -1.08 -5.92 -22.25
C THR A 309 -2.05 -7.09 -22.07
N SER A 310 -2.63 -7.60 -23.15
CA SER A 310 -3.54 -8.74 -23.11
C SER A 310 -2.84 -10.00 -22.59
N ASN A 311 -1.61 -10.28 -23.07
CA ASN A 311 -0.83 -11.42 -22.62
C ASN A 311 -0.51 -11.31 -21.11
N MET A 312 -0.04 -10.14 -20.66
CA MET A 312 0.25 -9.92 -19.23
C MET A 312 -1.00 -10.14 -18.37
N ILE A 313 -2.14 -9.58 -18.76
CA ILE A 313 -3.39 -9.72 -17.99
C ILE A 313 -3.87 -11.19 -18.01
N SER A 314 -3.75 -11.90 -19.13
CA SER A 314 -4.08 -13.33 -19.22
C SER A 314 -3.22 -14.18 -18.28
N ASP A 315 -1.92 -13.90 -18.20
CA ASP A 315 -1.01 -14.58 -17.27
C ASP A 315 -1.38 -14.32 -15.80
N ILE A 316 -1.72 -13.07 -15.45
CA ILE A 316 -2.19 -12.71 -14.12
C ILE A 316 -3.50 -13.44 -13.80
N GLN A 317 -4.46 -13.46 -14.72
CA GLN A 317 -5.76 -14.13 -14.54
C GLN A 317 -5.61 -15.65 -14.39
N THR A 318 -4.68 -16.25 -15.10
CA THR A 318 -4.36 -17.68 -14.97
C THR A 318 -3.86 -18.00 -13.56
N LYS A 319 -2.92 -17.19 -13.04
CA LYS A 319 -2.43 -17.32 -11.66
C LYS A 319 -3.55 -17.06 -10.64
N TYR A 320 -4.34 -16.02 -10.84
CA TYR A 320 -5.49 -15.70 -9.99
C TYR A 320 -6.47 -16.86 -9.89
N ASN A 321 -6.87 -17.45 -11.01
CA ASN A 321 -7.80 -18.58 -11.04
C ASN A 321 -7.21 -19.80 -10.31
N HIS A 322 -5.89 -20.05 -10.47
CA HIS A 322 -5.21 -21.11 -9.75
C HIS A 322 -5.22 -20.87 -8.22
N ILE A 323 -4.95 -19.64 -7.77
CA ILE A 323 -4.97 -19.28 -6.34
C ILE A 323 -6.36 -19.51 -5.75
N ILE A 324 -7.41 -19.01 -6.43
CA ILE A 324 -8.80 -19.16 -5.95
C ILE A 324 -9.23 -20.63 -5.89
N SER A 325 -8.85 -21.44 -6.89
CA SER A 325 -9.29 -22.85 -6.97
C SER A 325 -8.47 -23.79 -6.08
N SER A 326 -7.26 -23.41 -5.67
CA SER A 326 -6.34 -24.28 -4.91
C SER A 326 -6.67 -24.40 -3.42
N GLY A 327 -7.50 -23.50 -2.86
CA GLY A 327 -7.75 -23.40 -1.40
C GLY A 327 -6.59 -22.79 -0.59
N LYS A 328 -5.42 -22.57 -1.20
CA LYS A 328 -4.22 -22.03 -0.52
C LYS A 328 -4.41 -20.62 0.05
N LEU A 329 -5.37 -19.88 -0.48
CA LEU A 329 -5.64 -18.52 -0.02
C LEU A 329 -6.01 -18.48 1.47
N ASP A 330 -6.84 -19.41 1.92
CA ASP A 330 -7.27 -19.46 3.33
C ASP A 330 -6.10 -19.83 4.26
N GLU A 331 -5.18 -20.70 3.84
CA GLU A 331 -3.95 -21.01 4.59
C GLU A 331 -3.02 -19.80 4.69
N ILE A 332 -2.84 -19.06 3.60
CA ILE A 332 -2.03 -17.83 3.56
C ILE A 332 -2.61 -16.78 4.54
N LEU A 333 -3.92 -16.60 4.50
CA LEU A 333 -4.60 -15.65 5.37
C LEU A 333 -4.54 -16.03 6.84
N GLU A 334 -4.70 -17.30 7.19
CA GLU A 334 -4.59 -17.76 8.59
C GLU A 334 -3.16 -17.54 9.12
N LYS A 335 -2.13 -17.90 8.35
CA LYS A 335 -0.72 -17.63 8.70
C LYS A 335 -0.45 -16.13 8.89
N GLY A 336 -0.98 -15.29 8.02
CA GLY A 336 -0.84 -13.83 8.11
C GLY A 336 -1.57 -13.25 9.32
N LYS A 337 -2.77 -13.73 9.60
CA LYS A 337 -3.56 -13.39 10.79
C LYS A 337 -2.79 -13.72 12.08
N GLU A 338 -2.26 -14.94 12.22
CA GLU A 338 -1.48 -15.33 13.39
C GLU A 338 -0.27 -14.41 13.60
N ASN A 339 0.48 -14.12 12.54
CA ASN A 339 1.65 -13.24 12.61
C ASN A 339 1.28 -11.80 12.99
N SER A 340 0.25 -11.23 12.37
CA SER A 340 -0.19 -9.86 12.65
C SER A 340 -0.77 -9.74 14.08
N ARG A 341 -1.57 -10.72 14.51
CA ARG A 341 -2.16 -10.75 15.85
C ARG A 341 -1.12 -10.85 16.96
N LYS A 342 -0.08 -11.66 16.76
CA LYS A 342 1.02 -11.78 17.73
C LYS A 342 1.66 -10.42 18.00
N LEU A 343 2.06 -9.71 16.95
CA LEU A 343 2.66 -8.38 17.09
C LEU A 343 1.71 -7.37 17.73
N ALA A 344 0.45 -7.35 17.27
CA ALA A 344 -0.54 -6.42 17.81
C ALA A 344 -0.88 -6.72 19.28
N TYR A 345 -0.95 -7.97 19.66
CA TYR A 345 -1.14 -8.37 21.06
C TYR A 345 0.02 -7.88 21.95
N GLU A 346 1.25 -8.14 21.54
CA GLU A 346 2.45 -7.71 22.28
C GLU A 346 2.46 -6.18 22.44
N LYS A 347 2.20 -5.43 21.37
CA LYS A 347 2.14 -3.98 21.41
C LYS A 347 0.97 -3.46 22.26
N MET A 348 -0.20 -4.05 22.14
CA MET A 348 -1.37 -3.70 22.95
C MET A 348 -1.10 -3.89 24.45
N ILE A 349 -0.50 -5.02 24.83
CA ILE A 349 -0.16 -5.28 26.25
C ILE A 349 0.87 -4.25 26.75
N GLU A 350 1.89 -3.95 25.96
CA GLU A 350 2.86 -2.90 26.29
C GLU A 350 2.17 -1.55 26.53
N MET A 351 1.29 -1.15 25.61
CA MET A 351 0.54 0.11 25.71
C MET A 351 -0.37 0.14 26.94
N LYS A 352 -1.16 -0.93 27.15
CA LYS A 352 -2.05 -1.05 28.32
C LYS A 352 -1.27 -0.86 29.61
N LYS A 353 -0.15 -1.54 29.78
CA LYS A 353 0.71 -1.43 30.96
C LYS A 353 1.20 0.00 31.16
N LYS A 354 1.60 0.70 30.09
CA LYS A 354 2.12 2.07 30.16
C LYS A 354 1.06 3.10 30.50
N VAL A 355 -0.18 2.92 30.02
CA VAL A 355 -1.30 3.81 30.37
C VAL A 355 -2.01 3.44 31.68
N GLY A 356 -1.56 2.39 32.38
CA GLY A 356 -2.12 1.96 33.67
C GLY A 356 -3.33 1.03 33.56
N LEU A 357 -3.53 0.37 32.42
CA LEU A 357 -4.54 -0.68 32.22
C LEU A 357 -3.91 -2.06 32.45
N ASN A 358 -4.69 -2.98 33.06
CA ASN A 358 -4.27 -4.37 33.29
C ASN A 358 -4.50 -5.26 32.09
#